data_b524a167775e9963606519d0b21616f7
#
_entry.id   b524a167775e9963606519d0b21616f7
#
_cell.length_a   1.000
_cell.length_b   1.000
_cell.length_c   1.000
_cell.angle_alpha   90.00
_cell.angle_beta   90.00
_cell.angle_gamma   90.00
#
_symmetry.space_group_name_H-M   'P 1'
#
loop_
_entity.id
_entity.type
_entity.pdbx_description
1 polymer ?
#
loop_
_entity_poly.entity_id
_entity_poly.type
_entity_poly.pdbx_seq_one_letter_code
_entity_poly.pdbx_strand_id
1 'polypeptide(L)'
;MGEPATTAELPTLKLLLIGSSGVGKSALVRRYTDDVFVEEDAAATIGVDYKIKSLCVDGKWFKLSIWDTAGQERYRTLTSSYYRGAQGVVILYDVTDLRSYEDVPQWVHELRTFEGDVPPVCLLAGNKVDLAEEREVSTEQGQAYAQENGMLFVECSAKAGQGVDHAFDELVRKVVSTPALWLHVAPGVRRPGDRIPGGA
;
A
#
# COMPACT_ATOMS: atom_id res chain seq x y z
N MET A 1 13.47 -18.20 11.84
CA MET A 1 12.07 -18.38 12.28
C MET A 1 11.36 -19.13 11.18
N GLY A 2 10.74 -20.31 11.49
CA GLY A 2 10.11 -21.14 10.47
C GLY A 2 8.85 -20.49 9.91
N GLU A 3 8.59 -20.70 8.61
CA GLU A 3 7.32 -20.32 7.99
C GLU A 3 6.14 -21.01 8.68
N PRO A 4 4.95 -20.38 8.71
CA PRO A 4 3.77 -20.99 9.30
C PRO A 4 3.36 -22.23 8.51
N ALA A 5 2.97 -23.28 9.22
CA ALA A 5 2.64 -24.60 8.63
C ALA A 5 1.44 -24.59 7.67
N THR A 6 0.60 -23.54 7.69
CA THR A 6 -0.52 -23.33 6.74
C THR A 6 -0.84 -21.85 6.60
N THR A 7 -0.81 -21.33 5.37
CA THR A 7 -1.17 -19.93 5.03
C THR A 7 -2.69 -19.68 5.08
N ALA A 8 -3.52 -20.72 5.25
CA ALA A 8 -4.98 -20.61 5.17
C ALA A 8 -5.63 -19.92 6.37
N GLU A 9 -4.94 -19.85 7.53
CA GLU A 9 -5.46 -19.30 8.79
C GLU A 9 -4.87 -17.93 9.18
N LEU A 10 -3.97 -17.38 8.35
CA LEU A 10 -3.35 -16.10 8.68
C LEU A 10 -4.33 -14.93 8.49
N PRO A 11 -4.35 -13.95 9.43
CA PRO A 11 -5.10 -12.72 9.20
C PRO A 11 -4.61 -12.04 7.93
N THR A 12 -5.57 -11.71 7.04
CA THR A 12 -5.26 -11.12 5.75
C THR A 12 -5.41 -9.61 5.82
N LEU A 13 -4.37 -8.89 5.43
CA LEU A 13 -4.35 -7.45 5.31
C LEU A 13 -4.44 -7.07 3.84
N LYS A 14 -5.41 -6.25 3.49
CA LYS A 14 -5.57 -5.71 2.14
C LYS A 14 -4.79 -4.41 2.01
N LEU A 15 -3.81 -4.41 1.11
CA LEU A 15 -3.03 -3.23 0.73
C LEU A 15 -3.42 -2.82 -0.69
N LEU A 16 -3.60 -1.53 -0.91
CA LEU A 16 -3.97 -0.97 -2.20
C LEU A 16 -2.87 -0.02 -2.69
N LEU A 17 -2.48 -0.10 -3.95
CA LEU A 17 -1.59 0.86 -4.60
C LEU A 17 -2.40 1.74 -5.55
N ILE A 18 -2.29 3.05 -5.39
CA ILE A 18 -2.91 4.07 -6.24
C ILE A 18 -1.87 5.11 -6.67
N GLY A 19 -2.16 5.84 -7.71
CA GLY A 19 -1.26 6.86 -8.29
C GLY A 19 -1.36 6.86 -9.81
N SER A 20 -0.80 7.89 -10.45
CA SER A 20 -0.89 8.12 -11.88
C SER A 20 -0.27 7.00 -12.72
N SER A 21 -0.56 6.95 -14.01
CA SER A 21 0.04 5.95 -14.91
C SER A 21 1.56 6.18 -15.02
N GLY A 22 2.34 5.11 -15.09
CA GLY A 22 3.79 5.20 -15.28
C GLY A 22 4.63 5.48 -14.04
N VAL A 23 4.02 5.76 -12.86
CA VAL A 23 4.76 6.01 -11.61
C VAL A 23 5.45 4.76 -11.03
N GLY A 24 5.15 3.56 -11.57
CA GLY A 24 5.82 2.31 -11.21
C GLY A 24 5.13 1.47 -10.14
N LYS A 25 3.80 1.55 -9.99
CA LYS A 25 3.03 0.73 -9.03
C LYS A 25 3.28 -0.76 -9.21
N SER A 26 3.08 -1.28 -10.41
CA SER A 26 3.28 -2.70 -10.74
C SER A 26 4.73 -3.14 -10.56
N ALA A 27 5.68 -2.28 -10.93
CA ALA A 27 7.10 -2.54 -10.73
C ALA A 27 7.44 -2.62 -9.22
N LEU A 28 6.86 -1.72 -8.40
CA LEU A 28 7.05 -1.72 -6.95
C LEU A 28 6.50 -3.00 -6.31
N VAL A 29 5.28 -3.42 -6.71
CA VAL A 29 4.67 -4.67 -6.21
C VAL A 29 5.52 -5.87 -6.58
N ARG A 30 5.94 -6.00 -7.84
CA ARG A 30 6.80 -7.13 -8.27
C ARG A 30 8.15 -7.13 -7.57
N ARG A 31 8.78 -5.97 -7.41
CA ARG A 31 10.02 -5.87 -6.64
C ARG A 31 9.81 -6.36 -5.21
N TYR A 32 8.75 -5.92 -4.56
CA TYR A 32 8.45 -6.32 -3.19
C TYR A 32 8.10 -7.82 -3.07
N THR A 33 7.29 -8.38 -3.99
CA THR A 33 6.79 -9.77 -3.87
C THR A 33 7.76 -10.80 -4.41
N ASP A 34 8.37 -10.53 -5.54
CA ASP A 34 9.10 -11.51 -6.35
C ASP A 34 10.61 -11.17 -6.46
N ASP A 35 11.04 -10.03 -5.92
CA ASP A 35 12.38 -9.44 -6.07
C ASP A 35 12.82 -9.28 -7.53
N VAL A 36 11.86 -8.97 -8.42
CA VAL A 36 12.07 -8.85 -9.87
C VAL A 36 11.76 -7.45 -10.33
N PHE A 37 12.59 -6.91 -11.23
CA PHE A 37 12.32 -5.70 -11.99
C PHE A 37 12.48 -6.00 -13.48
N VAL A 38 11.48 -5.66 -14.27
CA VAL A 38 11.48 -5.83 -15.73
C VAL A 38 11.34 -4.47 -16.38
N GLU A 39 12.32 -4.08 -17.16
CA GLU A 39 12.41 -2.76 -17.79
C GLU A 39 11.37 -2.58 -18.93
N GLU A 40 10.94 -3.69 -19.55
CA GLU A 40 10.02 -3.69 -20.69
C GLU A 40 8.53 -3.58 -20.32
N ASP A 41 8.18 -3.62 -19.04
CA ASP A 41 6.78 -3.52 -18.56
C ASP A 41 6.25 -2.06 -18.54
N ALA A 42 6.63 -1.25 -19.52
CA ALA A 42 6.00 0.04 -19.80
C ALA A 42 4.54 -0.08 -20.27
N ALA A 43 4.04 -1.32 -20.46
CA ALA A 43 2.64 -1.54 -20.76
C ALA A 43 1.78 -1.15 -19.55
N ALA A 44 0.84 -0.23 -19.78
CA ALA A 44 -0.09 0.19 -18.74
C ALA A 44 -0.89 -1.02 -18.22
N THR A 45 -0.98 -1.13 -16.90
CA THR A 45 -1.80 -2.17 -16.24
C THR A 45 -3.25 -2.06 -16.72
N ILE A 46 -3.81 -3.16 -17.21
CA ILE A 46 -5.21 -3.23 -17.63
C ILE A 46 -6.02 -3.83 -16.47
N GLY A 47 -6.84 -2.99 -15.82
CA GLY A 47 -7.65 -3.44 -14.70
C GLY A 47 -6.91 -3.44 -13.36
N VAL A 48 -6.97 -4.55 -12.65
CA VAL A 48 -6.33 -4.73 -11.33
C VAL A 48 -5.63 -6.07 -11.31
N ASP A 49 -4.37 -6.08 -10.94
CA ASP A 49 -3.62 -7.29 -10.60
C ASP A 49 -3.52 -7.42 -9.08
N TYR A 50 -3.33 -8.65 -8.61
CA TYR A 50 -3.29 -8.88 -7.18
C TYR A 50 -2.21 -9.91 -6.84
N LYS A 51 -1.42 -9.60 -5.82
CA LYS A 51 -0.33 -10.43 -5.33
C LYS A 51 -0.51 -10.78 -3.86
N ILE A 52 0.02 -11.93 -3.48
CA ILE A 52 0.01 -12.39 -2.08
C ILE A 52 1.45 -12.51 -1.59
N LYS A 53 1.72 -11.98 -0.39
CA LYS A 53 2.98 -12.18 0.33
C LYS A 53 2.68 -12.45 1.80
N SER A 54 3.43 -13.37 2.43
CA SER A 54 3.38 -13.55 3.88
C SER A 54 4.47 -12.72 4.54
N LEU A 55 4.12 -12.03 5.62
CA LEU A 55 5.04 -11.17 6.38
C LEU A 55 4.89 -11.43 7.88
N CYS A 56 6.02 -11.50 8.58
CA CYS A 56 6.06 -11.60 10.03
C CYS A 56 6.36 -10.24 10.65
N VAL A 57 5.42 -9.70 11.45
CA VAL A 57 5.57 -8.46 12.19
C VAL A 57 5.45 -8.77 13.68
N ASP A 58 6.46 -8.42 14.47
CA ASP A 58 6.53 -8.64 15.91
C ASP A 58 6.17 -10.08 16.35
N GLY A 59 6.68 -11.05 15.58
CA GLY A 59 6.47 -12.48 15.83
C GLY A 59 5.11 -13.03 15.40
N LYS A 60 4.25 -12.21 14.79
CA LYS A 60 2.96 -12.61 14.25
C LYS A 60 2.99 -12.61 12.72
N TRP A 61 2.45 -13.67 12.13
CA TRP A 61 2.37 -13.79 10.69
C TRP A 61 1.06 -13.20 10.14
N PHE A 62 1.20 -12.47 9.04
CA PHE A 62 0.10 -11.89 8.28
C PHE A 62 0.19 -12.29 6.81
N LYS A 63 -0.95 -12.43 6.16
CA LYS A 63 -1.06 -12.57 4.72
C LYS A 63 -1.38 -11.20 4.13
N LEU A 64 -0.51 -10.68 3.28
CA LEU A 64 -0.73 -9.44 2.57
C LEU A 64 -1.43 -9.76 1.25
N SER A 65 -2.57 -9.14 1.00
CA SER A 65 -3.27 -9.12 -0.28
C SER A 65 -3.03 -7.76 -0.91
N ILE A 66 -2.10 -7.68 -1.87
CA ILE A 66 -1.62 -6.43 -2.46
C ILE A 66 -2.34 -6.23 -3.80
N TRP A 67 -3.09 -5.14 -3.92
CA TRP A 67 -3.91 -4.81 -5.07
C TRP A 67 -3.22 -3.70 -5.87
N ASP A 68 -2.70 -4.07 -7.05
CA ASP A 68 -2.10 -3.14 -8.00
C ASP A 68 -3.17 -2.64 -8.95
N THR A 69 -3.43 -1.33 -8.96
CA THR A 69 -4.48 -0.73 -9.77
C THR A 69 -3.92 -0.03 -11.00
N ALA A 70 -4.70 -0.06 -12.09
CA ALA A 70 -4.40 0.74 -13.26
C ALA A 70 -4.37 2.24 -12.92
N GLY A 71 -3.29 2.93 -13.28
CA GLY A 71 -3.14 4.38 -13.04
C GLY A 71 -3.83 5.26 -14.09
N GLN A 72 -4.53 4.67 -15.06
CA GLN A 72 -5.21 5.44 -16.11
C GLN A 72 -6.60 5.88 -15.66
N GLU A 73 -6.91 7.15 -15.87
CA GLU A 73 -8.20 7.79 -15.58
C GLU A 73 -9.41 7.08 -16.24
N ARG A 74 -9.19 6.40 -17.37
CA ARG A 74 -10.24 5.64 -18.09
C ARG A 74 -10.81 4.47 -17.30
N TYR A 75 -10.05 3.95 -16.33
CA TYR A 75 -10.45 2.80 -15.51
C TYR A 75 -10.89 3.20 -14.09
N ARG A 76 -10.91 4.50 -13.75
CA ARG A 76 -11.31 5.00 -12.43
C ARG A 76 -12.72 4.59 -12.02
N THR A 77 -13.65 4.51 -12.98
CA THR A 77 -15.04 4.09 -12.71
C THR A 77 -15.17 2.65 -12.19
N LEU A 78 -14.19 1.80 -12.46
CA LEU A 78 -14.15 0.42 -11.97
C LEU A 78 -13.50 0.31 -10.57
N THR A 79 -12.86 1.39 -10.11
CA THR A 79 -11.93 1.35 -8.98
C THR A 79 -12.63 1.51 -7.62
N SER A 80 -13.84 2.07 -7.56
CA SER A 80 -14.54 2.36 -6.29
C SER A 80 -14.72 1.13 -5.37
N SER A 81 -14.93 -0.05 -5.96
CA SER A 81 -15.05 -1.31 -5.21
C SER A 81 -13.72 -1.77 -4.59
N TYR A 82 -12.58 -1.34 -5.13
CA TYR A 82 -11.26 -1.77 -4.66
C TYR A 82 -10.80 -1.03 -3.41
N TYR A 83 -11.28 0.21 -3.19
CA TYR A 83 -10.97 0.97 -1.97
C TYR A 83 -11.59 0.34 -0.73
N ARG A 84 -12.75 -0.28 -0.88
CA ARG A 84 -13.48 -0.83 0.27
C ARG A 84 -12.68 -1.92 0.98
N GLY A 85 -12.50 -1.73 2.30
CA GLY A 85 -11.83 -2.70 3.16
C GLY A 85 -10.32 -2.72 3.01
N ALA A 86 -9.69 -1.74 2.36
CA ALA A 86 -8.24 -1.57 2.41
C ALA A 86 -7.83 -1.12 3.81
N GLN A 87 -6.85 -1.80 4.41
CA GLN A 87 -6.26 -1.42 5.70
C GLN A 87 -5.04 -0.52 5.52
N GLY A 88 -4.32 -0.68 4.41
CA GLY A 88 -3.20 0.17 4.03
C GLY A 88 -3.31 0.61 2.59
N VAL A 89 -2.90 1.85 2.30
CA VAL A 89 -2.88 2.41 0.94
C VAL A 89 -1.54 3.06 0.69
N VAL A 90 -0.89 2.66 -0.41
CA VAL A 90 0.31 3.33 -0.94
C VAL A 90 -0.13 4.27 -2.05
N ILE A 91 0.12 5.55 -1.87
CA ILE A 91 -0.09 6.60 -2.88
C ILE A 91 1.27 6.87 -3.50
N LEU A 92 1.44 6.47 -4.76
CA LEU A 92 2.73 6.51 -5.45
C LEU A 92 2.81 7.66 -6.42
N TYR A 93 3.92 8.41 -6.40
CA TYR A 93 4.31 9.37 -7.43
C TYR A 93 5.74 9.07 -7.92
N ASP A 94 6.10 9.63 -9.07
CA ASP A 94 7.42 9.56 -9.66
C ASP A 94 8.19 10.84 -9.32
N VAL A 95 9.36 10.72 -8.67
CA VAL A 95 10.15 11.90 -8.29
C VAL A 95 10.67 12.70 -9.49
N THR A 96 10.64 12.11 -10.70
CA THR A 96 11.05 12.72 -11.96
C THR A 96 9.87 13.26 -12.79
N ASP A 97 8.64 13.23 -12.24
CA ASP A 97 7.43 13.73 -12.91
C ASP A 97 6.59 14.56 -11.93
N LEU A 98 6.77 15.88 -12.00
CA LEU A 98 6.05 16.83 -11.15
C LEU A 98 4.52 16.67 -11.25
N ARG A 99 3.98 16.32 -12.44
CA ARG A 99 2.55 16.14 -12.64
C ARG A 99 2.01 14.98 -11.83
N SER A 100 2.76 13.88 -11.74
CA SER A 100 2.35 12.73 -10.93
C SER A 100 2.26 13.07 -9.45
N TYR A 101 3.08 14.00 -8.95
CA TYR A 101 3.01 14.54 -7.60
C TYR A 101 1.83 15.52 -7.44
N GLU A 102 1.60 16.41 -8.40
CA GLU A 102 0.46 17.32 -8.42
C GLU A 102 -0.89 16.59 -8.45
N ASP A 103 -0.93 15.36 -8.96
CA ASP A 103 -2.12 14.49 -8.95
C ASP A 103 -2.39 13.84 -7.57
N VAL A 104 -1.41 13.83 -6.64
CA VAL A 104 -1.56 13.18 -5.32
C VAL A 104 -2.79 13.66 -4.55
N PRO A 105 -3.10 14.97 -4.47
CA PRO A 105 -4.32 15.45 -3.81
C PRO A 105 -5.60 14.85 -4.36
N GLN A 106 -5.66 14.60 -5.66
CA GLN A 106 -6.81 13.98 -6.31
C GLN A 106 -6.98 12.52 -5.89
N TRP A 107 -5.87 11.76 -5.82
CA TRP A 107 -5.87 10.38 -5.32
C TRP A 107 -6.31 10.28 -3.86
N VAL A 108 -5.85 11.22 -3.03
CA VAL A 108 -6.28 11.33 -1.62
C VAL A 108 -7.76 11.65 -1.51
N HIS A 109 -8.28 12.56 -2.33
CA HIS A 109 -9.70 12.90 -2.37
C HIS A 109 -10.55 11.70 -2.79
N GLU A 110 -10.12 10.96 -3.82
CA GLU A 110 -10.80 9.75 -4.28
C GLU A 110 -10.81 8.68 -3.18
N LEU A 111 -9.68 8.42 -2.53
CA LEU A 111 -9.61 7.50 -1.40
C LEU A 111 -10.62 7.86 -0.31
N ARG A 112 -10.65 9.13 0.12
CA ARG A 112 -11.58 9.61 1.17
C ARG A 112 -13.05 9.49 0.77
N THR A 113 -13.35 9.51 -0.52
CA THR A 113 -14.73 9.33 -1.02
C THR A 113 -15.22 7.89 -0.86
N PHE A 114 -14.33 6.91 -0.92
CA PHE A 114 -14.66 5.49 -0.92
C PHE A 114 -14.14 4.71 0.30
N GLU A 115 -13.43 5.37 1.24
CA GLU A 115 -13.01 4.75 2.49
C GLU A 115 -14.22 4.34 3.35
N GLY A 116 -14.03 3.30 4.17
CA GLY A 116 -15.05 2.83 5.09
C GLY A 116 -15.06 3.61 6.41
N ASP A 117 -15.78 3.09 7.40
CA ASP A 117 -15.90 3.70 8.74
C ASP A 117 -14.55 3.88 9.47
N VAL A 118 -13.58 3.05 9.14
CA VAL A 118 -12.21 3.15 9.67
C VAL A 118 -11.28 3.52 8.52
N PRO A 119 -10.70 4.73 8.53
CA PRO A 119 -9.76 5.14 7.49
C PRO A 119 -8.52 4.24 7.43
N PRO A 120 -8.03 3.90 6.22
CA PRO A 120 -6.80 3.13 6.08
C PRO A 120 -5.57 3.93 6.52
N VAL A 121 -4.50 3.23 6.85
CA VAL A 121 -3.19 3.88 6.96
C VAL A 121 -2.70 4.24 5.56
N CYS A 122 -2.32 5.49 5.36
CA CYS A 122 -1.79 5.97 4.09
C CYS A 122 -0.26 6.12 4.16
N LEU A 123 0.42 5.70 3.10
CA LEU A 123 1.82 5.93 2.85
C LEU A 123 1.96 6.69 1.52
N LEU A 124 2.57 7.86 1.54
CA LEU A 124 3.01 8.56 0.34
C LEU A 124 4.41 8.05 -0.04
N ALA A 125 4.57 7.54 -1.25
CA ALA A 125 5.83 6.97 -1.72
C ALA A 125 6.34 7.68 -2.98
N GLY A 126 7.51 8.31 -2.89
CA GLY A 126 8.23 8.86 -4.05
C GLY A 126 9.11 7.79 -4.68
N ASN A 127 8.76 7.34 -5.89
CA ASN A 127 9.48 6.29 -6.59
C ASN A 127 10.47 6.85 -7.62
N LYS A 128 11.37 6.01 -8.10
CA LYS A 128 12.41 6.25 -9.11
C LYS A 128 13.54 7.17 -8.61
N VAL A 129 13.88 7.09 -7.31
CA VAL A 129 14.99 7.88 -6.75
C VAL A 129 16.37 7.53 -7.34
N ASP A 130 16.48 6.43 -8.08
CA ASP A 130 17.65 6.05 -8.87
C ASP A 130 17.93 7.04 -10.02
N LEU A 131 16.93 7.82 -10.45
CA LEU A 131 17.02 8.86 -11.47
C LEU A 131 17.27 10.25 -10.85
N ALA A 132 18.27 10.35 -9.98
CA ALA A 132 18.52 11.56 -9.17
C ALA A 132 18.74 12.83 -10.01
N GLU A 133 19.39 12.71 -11.16
CA GLU A 133 19.67 13.82 -12.08
C GLU A 133 18.42 14.36 -12.79
N GLU A 134 17.36 13.53 -12.85
CA GLU A 134 16.09 13.89 -13.50
C GLU A 134 15.02 14.33 -12.47
N ARG A 135 15.39 14.46 -11.18
CA ARG A 135 14.46 14.77 -10.10
C ARG A 135 13.79 16.13 -10.30
N GLU A 136 12.48 16.16 -10.29
CA GLU A 136 11.64 17.36 -10.31
C GLU A 136 10.94 17.63 -8.96
N VAL A 137 10.73 16.59 -8.15
CA VAL A 137 10.08 16.71 -6.83
C VAL A 137 11.10 16.46 -5.73
N SER A 138 11.31 17.44 -4.86
CA SER A 138 12.25 17.28 -3.75
C SER A 138 11.71 16.38 -2.65
N THR A 139 12.60 15.78 -1.87
CA THR A 139 12.24 14.96 -0.70
C THR A 139 11.42 15.75 0.30
N GLU A 140 11.79 17.03 0.51
CA GLU A 140 11.12 17.93 1.45
C GLU A 140 9.67 18.22 1.04
N GLN A 141 9.39 18.36 -0.26
CA GLN A 141 8.02 18.55 -0.78
C GLN A 141 7.16 17.34 -0.46
N GLY A 142 7.64 16.12 -0.77
CA GLY A 142 6.92 14.88 -0.46
C GLY A 142 6.69 14.69 1.04
N GLN A 143 7.74 14.93 1.84
CA GLN A 143 7.67 14.80 3.30
C GLN A 143 6.72 15.82 3.93
N ALA A 144 6.74 17.07 3.49
CA ALA A 144 5.84 18.12 3.98
C ALA A 144 4.38 17.77 3.68
N TYR A 145 4.08 17.36 2.44
CA TYR A 145 2.72 16.94 2.06
C TYR A 145 2.23 15.75 2.90
N ALA A 146 3.07 14.73 3.08
CA ALA A 146 2.71 13.57 3.89
C ALA A 146 2.44 13.96 5.35
N GLN A 147 3.27 14.80 5.94
CA GLN A 147 3.10 15.31 7.30
C GLN A 147 1.80 16.10 7.47
N GLU A 148 1.50 17.01 6.56
CA GLU A 148 0.27 17.83 6.58
C GLU A 148 -1.00 16.98 6.48
N ASN A 149 -0.93 15.83 5.78
CA ASN A 149 -2.05 14.93 5.57
C ASN A 149 -2.06 13.71 6.53
N GLY A 150 -1.15 13.64 7.50
CA GLY A 150 -1.08 12.55 8.49
C GLY A 150 -0.69 11.19 7.88
N MET A 151 0.12 11.20 6.84
CA MET A 151 0.59 10.01 6.12
C MET A 151 2.00 9.62 6.53
N LEU A 152 2.34 8.35 6.36
CA LEU A 152 3.73 7.91 6.33
C LEU A 152 4.39 8.42 5.04
N PHE A 153 5.71 8.55 5.05
CA PHE A 153 6.48 8.99 3.87
C PHE A 153 7.72 8.12 3.67
N VAL A 154 7.92 7.64 2.45
CA VAL A 154 9.13 6.91 2.04
C VAL A 154 9.48 7.30 0.61
N GLU A 155 10.78 7.43 0.33
CA GLU A 155 11.29 7.44 -1.04
C GLU A 155 11.88 6.07 -1.38
N CYS A 156 11.67 5.60 -2.61
CA CYS A 156 12.09 4.28 -3.05
C CYS A 156 12.49 4.23 -4.53
N SER A 157 13.13 3.14 -4.91
CA SER A 157 13.35 2.76 -6.30
C SER A 157 12.97 1.30 -6.50
N ALA A 158 11.93 1.05 -7.25
CA ALA A 158 11.58 -0.31 -7.67
C ALA A 158 12.69 -0.93 -8.53
N LYS A 159 13.39 -0.13 -9.35
CA LYS A 159 14.51 -0.56 -10.20
C LYS A 159 15.71 -0.99 -9.37
N ALA A 160 16.16 -0.15 -8.44
CA ALA A 160 17.33 -0.42 -7.60
C ALA A 160 17.01 -1.31 -6.38
N GLY A 161 15.74 -1.58 -6.06
CA GLY A 161 15.32 -2.27 -4.85
C GLY A 161 15.46 -1.44 -3.58
N GLN A 162 15.80 -0.14 -3.70
CA GLN A 162 16.04 0.74 -2.58
C GLN A 162 14.72 1.16 -1.92
N GLY A 163 14.62 1.05 -0.60
CA GLY A 163 13.48 1.53 0.19
C GLY A 163 12.18 0.75 0.01
N VAL A 164 12.15 -0.28 -0.85
CA VAL A 164 10.93 -1.02 -1.20
C VAL A 164 10.41 -1.81 -0.01
N ASP A 165 11.23 -2.68 0.58
CA ASP A 165 10.83 -3.46 1.77
C ASP A 165 10.47 -2.53 2.93
N HIS A 166 11.26 -1.45 3.13
CA HIS A 166 10.99 -0.47 4.17
C HIS A 166 9.61 0.18 4.03
N ALA A 167 9.20 0.55 2.81
CA ALA A 167 7.89 1.15 2.55
C ALA A 167 6.73 0.23 2.97
N PHE A 168 6.79 -1.05 2.59
CA PHE A 168 5.76 -2.00 2.95
C PHE A 168 5.81 -2.38 4.44
N ASP A 169 7.00 -2.54 5.02
CA ASP A 169 7.18 -2.86 6.42
C ASP A 169 6.63 -1.75 7.33
N GLU A 170 6.94 -0.48 7.04
CA GLU A 170 6.42 0.67 7.78
C GLU A 170 4.89 0.74 7.70
N LEU A 171 4.33 0.58 6.49
CA LEU A 171 2.88 0.57 6.30
C LEU A 171 2.22 -0.55 7.10
N VAL A 172 2.73 -1.78 6.98
CA VAL A 172 2.15 -2.95 7.67
C VAL A 172 2.28 -2.84 9.19
N ARG A 173 3.44 -2.40 9.71
CA ARG A 173 3.63 -2.15 11.15
C ARG A 173 2.61 -1.15 11.67
N LYS A 174 2.37 -0.06 10.93
CA LYS A 174 1.38 0.94 11.31
C LYS A 174 -0.05 0.39 11.28
N VAL A 175 -0.40 -0.40 10.27
CA VAL A 175 -1.70 -1.10 10.19
C VAL A 175 -1.87 -2.04 11.38
N VAL A 176 -0.87 -2.88 11.67
CA VAL A 176 -0.90 -3.86 12.77
C VAL A 176 -0.98 -3.17 14.13
N SER A 177 -0.32 -2.02 14.29
CA SER A 177 -0.41 -1.20 15.52
C SER A 177 -1.74 -0.46 15.68
N THR A 178 -2.64 -0.54 14.69
CA THR A 178 -3.98 0.07 14.70
C THR A 178 -5.05 -1.02 14.73
N PRO A 179 -5.42 -1.56 15.92
CA PRO A 179 -6.27 -2.75 16.05
C PRO A 179 -7.62 -2.64 15.33
N ALA A 180 -8.20 -1.44 15.24
CA ALA A 180 -9.48 -1.21 14.56
C ALA A 180 -9.45 -1.62 13.09
N LEU A 181 -8.26 -1.65 12.45
CA LEU A 181 -8.13 -1.96 11.03
C LEU A 181 -8.09 -3.47 10.72
N TRP A 182 -7.73 -4.33 11.68
CA TRP A 182 -7.48 -5.74 11.35
C TRP A 182 -8.09 -6.76 12.32
N LEU A 183 -8.52 -6.37 13.52
CA LEU A 183 -9.09 -7.31 14.49
C LEU A 183 -10.35 -8.02 13.97
N HIS A 184 -11.09 -7.40 13.06
CA HIS A 184 -12.29 -8.00 12.46
C HIS A 184 -11.99 -9.05 11.37
N VAL A 185 -10.75 -9.08 10.86
CA VAL A 185 -10.31 -10.06 9.84
C VAL A 185 -9.46 -11.19 10.43
N ALA A 186 -9.13 -11.12 11.73
CA ALA A 186 -8.33 -12.13 12.40
C ALA A 186 -9.22 -13.27 12.93
N PRO A 187 -9.07 -14.52 12.42
CA PRO A 187 -9.82 -15.65 12.95
C PRO A 187 -9.49 -15.85 14.45
N GLY A 188 -10.52 -15.92 15.29
CA GLY A 188 -10.37 -16.19 16.72
C GLY A 188 -9.95 -15.02 17.61
N VAL A 189 -9.79 -13.81 17.06
CA VAL A 189 -9.52 -12.61 17.87
C VAL A 189 -10.84 -12.00 18.33
N ARG A 190 -11.06 -11.90 19.64
CA ARG A 190 -12.23 -11.27 20.23
C ARG A 190 -12.17 -9.74 20.03
N ARG A 191 -13.31 -9.15 19.66
CA ARG A 191 -13.44 -7.69 19.58
C ARG A 191 -13.41 -7.07 20.98
N PRO A 192 -12.87 -5.86 21.14
CA PRO A 192 -13.12 -5.08 22.35
C PRO A 192 -14.64 -4.86 22.46
N GLY A 193 -15.28 -5.50 23.45
CA GLY A 193 -16.74 -5.42 23.64
C GLY A 193 -17.51 -6.73 23.44
N ASP A 194 -16.90 -7.80 22.95
CA ASP A 194 -17.52 -9.12 22.88
C ASP A 194 -17.82 -9.61 24.31
N ARG A 195 -19.11 -9.77 24.64
CA ARG A 195 -19.55 -10.33 25.93
C ARG A 195 -19.01 -11.75 26.07
N ILE A 196 -18.47 -12.06 27.24
CA ILE A 196 -18.15 -13.43 27.60
C ILE A 196 -19.46 -14.22 27.61
N PRO A 197 -19.63 -15.29 26.84
CA PRO A 197 -20.78 -16.17 26.98
C PRO A 197 -20.71 -16.77 28.39
N GLY A 198 -21.77 -16.58 29.16
CA GLY A 198 -22.01 -16.86 30.55
C GLY A 198 -21.18 -17.96 31.17
N GLY A 199 -20.47 -17.59 32.25
CA GLY A 199 -20.27 -18.48 33.36
C GLY A 199 -21.59 -18.60 34.10
N ALA A 200 -22.18 -19.75 34.01
CA ALA A 200 -23.21 -20.19 34.94
C ALA A 200 -22.53 -20.90 36.10
#